data_41ec61f51f6cef690d68938a181c44b4
#
_entry.id   41ec61f51f6cef690d68938a181c44b4
#
_cell.length_a   1.000
_cell.length_b   1.000
_cell.length_c   1.000
_cell.angle_alpha   90.00
_cell.angle_beta   90.00
_cell.angle_gamma   90.00
#
_symmetry.space_group_name_H-M   'P 1'
#
loop_
_entity.id
_entity.type
_entity.pdbx_description
1 polymer ?
#
loop_
_entity_poly.entity_id
_entity_poly.type
_entity_poly.pdbx_seq_one_letter_code
_entity_poly.pdbx_strand_id
1 'polypeptide(L)'
;MEILIINSGSSSLKYQLIDSKTGESKARGIVDRINIDGSYVKYVAVKNGKEIEVKKEQPIPTHEVGMNLVAELLTDPEVGVIHNPSDIKGVGHRVVHGGEKFVQPTVITDEVVAEIKRLIPLSPLHNPGHLEGIRVAQKLFNKATHVAVFDTAFHQTMPAKAFRYAIPNEYYEKYGLRAYGFHGTSHKYVDAQARKHLNNQHIKNITIHLGNGASMAAVNEKGQCVDTSMGLTPLDGLIMGTRTGQIDASVVSFWGKNWV
;
A
#
# COMPACT_ATOMS: atom_id res chain seq x y z
N MET A 1 -3.00 -3.86 -22.31
CA MET A 1 -3.38 -2.54 -21.77
C MET A 1 -2.44 -2.23 -20.62
N GLU A 2 -1.78 -1.09 -20.71
CA GLU A 2 -0.75 -0.69 -19.75
C GLU A 2 -1.39 -0.15 -18.46
N ILE A 3 -1.02 -0.73 -17.34
CA ILE A 3 -1.42 -0.29 -16.00
C ILE A 3 -0.16 0.02 -15.19
N LEU A 4 -0.09 1.23 -14.65
CA LEU A 4 0.96 1.64 -13.73
C LEU A 4 0.50 1.42 -12.31
N ILE A 5 1.30 0.72 -11.51
CA ILE A 5 1.07 0.52 -10.08
C ILE A 5 2.02 1.42 -9.31
N ILE A 6 1.50 2.17 -8.36
CA ILE A 6 2.24 3.14 -7.55
C ILE A 6 2.07 2.83 -6.06
N ASN A 7 3.18 2.82 -5.36
CA ASN A 7 3.24 2.82 -3.91
C ASN A 7 4.11 3.99 -3.46
N SER A 8 3.48 5.10 -3.10
CA SER A 8 4.14 6.35 -2.68
C SER A 8 4.23 6.42 -1.17
N GLY A 9 5.44 6.42 -0.63
CA GLY A 9 5.72 6.68 0.79
C GLY A 9 6.14 8.13 1.02
N SER A 10 6.54 8.47 2.24
CA SER A 10 7.00 9.81 2.62
C SER A 10 8.29 10.24 1.89
N SER A 11 9.21 9.30 1.68
CA SER A 11 10.53 9.55 1.07
C SER A 11 10.87 8.60 -0.09
N SER A 12 9.88 7.84 -0.58
CA SER A 12 10.12 6.91 -1.67
C SER A 12 8.86 6.68 -2.51
N LEU A 13 9.07 6.30 -3.77
CA LEU A 13 8.02 5.95 -4.70
C LEU A 13 8.43 4.68 -5.43
N LYS A 14 7.74 3.57 -5.16
CA LYS A 14 7.89 2.32 -5.88
C LYS A 14 6.85 2.23 -6.98
N TYR A 15 7.24 1.72 -8.13
CA TYR A 15 6.35 1.62 -9.27
C TYR A 15 6.57 0.34 -10.07
N GLN A 16 5.52 -0.07 -10.77
CA GLN A 16 5.56 -1.20 -11.70
C GLN A 16 4.58 -0.94 -12.84
N LEU A 17 5.04 -1.09 -14.09
CA LEU A 17 4.19 -1.08 -15.28
C LEU A 17 3.92 -2.51 -15.70
N ILE A 18 2.66 -2.89 -15.80
CA ILE A 18 2.23 -4.24 -16.19
C ILE A 18 1.33 -4.20 -17.43
N ASP A 19 1.38 -5.27 -18.22
CA ASP A 19 0.31 -5.55 -19.17
C ASP A 19 -0.83 -6.27 -18.45
N SER A 20 -2.03 -5.67 -18.46
CA SER A 20 -3.20 -6.23 -17.76
C SER A 20 -3.74 -7.51 -18.38
N LYS A 21 -3.37 -7.86 -19.61
CA LYS A 21 -3.82 -9.08 -20.27
C LYS A 21 -2.96 -10.29 -19.90
N THR A 22 -1.63 -10.09 -19.84
CA THR A 22 -0.68 -11.16 -19.54
C THR A 22 -0.27 -11.19 -18.08
N GLY A 23 -0.40 -10.07 -17.35
CA GLY A 23 0.14 -9.88 -16.00
C GLY A 23 1.65 -9.65 -15.98
N GLU A 24 2.30 -9.58 -17.14
CA GLU A 24 3.75 -9.40 -17.23
C GLU A 24 4.19 -8.00 -16.80
N SER A 25 5.26 -7.95 -16.05
CA SER A 25 5.94 -6.71 -15.67
C SER A 25 6.80 -6.22 -16.82
N LYS A 26 6.45 -5.09 -17.42
CA LYS A 26 7.24 -4.44 -18.47
C LYS A 26 8.37 -3.59 -17.92
N ALA A 27 8.09 -2.89 -16.82
CA ALA A 27 9.08 -2.10 -16.10
C ALA A 27 8.75 -2.05 -14.61
N ARG A 28 9.76 -1.88 -13.76
CA ARG A 28 9.63 -1.69 -12.32
C ARG A 28 10.77 -0.83 -11.81
N GLY A 29 10.58 -0.22 -10.66
CA GLY A 29 11.66 0.54 -10.05
C GLY A 29 11.26 1.24 -8.76
N ILE A 30 12.19 2.08 -8.34
CA ILE A 30 12.04 2.90 -7.14
C ILE A 30 12.69 4.27 -7.39
N VAL A 31 12.01 5.31 -6.92
CA VAL A 31 12.64 6.59 -6.58
C VAL A 31 12.82 6.58 -5.07
N ASP A 32 14.01 6.76 -4.60
CA ASP A 32 14.33 6.63 -3.18
C ASP A 32 15.04 7.86 -2.63
N ARG A 33 14.90 8.08 -1.30
CA ARG A 33 15.46 9.21 -0.58
C ARG A 33 14.99 10.56 -1.11
N ILE A 34 13.70 10.66 -1.49
CA ILE A 34 13.08 11.91 -1.91
C ILE A 34 13.23 12.94 -0.80
N ASN A 35 13.72 14.14 -1.15
CA ASN A 35 14.07 15.23 -0.21
C ASN A 35 15.13 14.85 0.84
N ILE A 36 16.00 13.90 0.51
CA ILE A 36 17.12 13.45 1.37
C ILE A 36 18.37 13.34 0.47
N ASP A 37 19.54 13.67 1.04
CA ASP A 37 20.80 13.56 0.31
C ASP A 37 21.07 12.13 -0.19
N GLY A 38 21.64 12.03 -1.39
CA GLY A 38 21.91 10.75 -2.05
C GLY A 38 20.63 10.13 -2.64
N SER A 39 19.66 10.95 -3.05
CA SER A 39 18.48 10.48 -3.76
C SER A 39 18.83 9.89 -5.12
N TYR A 40 18.06 8.88 -5.54
CA TYR A 40 18.26 8.20 -6.81
C TYR A 40 16.96 7.64 -7.39
N VAL A 41 16.95 7.41 -8.68
CA VAL A 41 15.96 6.57 -9.35
C VAL A 41 16.63 5.28 -9.84
N LYS A 42 15.98 4.15 -9.56
CA LYS A 42 16.32 2.84 -10.15
C LYS A 42 15.16 2.40 -11.04
N TYR A 43 15.48 1.98 -12.25
CA TYR A 43 14.56 1.51 -13.28
C TYR A 43 15.05 0.18 -13.82
N VAL A 44 14.16 -0.78 -13.93
CA VAL A 44 14.41 -2.07 -14.57
C VAL A 44 13.29 -2.35 -15.54
N ALA A 45 13.62 -2.62 -16.78
CA ALA A 45 12.65 -2.91 -17.84
C ALA A 45 13.02 -4.16 -18.62
N VAL A 46 12.05 -4.81 -19.23
CA VAL A 46 12.26 -5.90 -20.18
C VAL A 46 11.92 -5.38 -21.59
N LYS A 47 12.94 -5.26 -22.45
CA LYS A 47 12.81 -4.81 -23.84
C LYS A 47 13.43 -5.84 -24.77
N ASN A 48 12.70 -6.34 -25.75
CA ASN A 48 13.16 -7.38 -26.69
C ASN A 48 13.72 -8.63 -25.99
N GLY A 49 13.10 -9.05 -24.88
CA GLY A 49 13.50 -10.24 -24.09
C GLY A 49 14.77 -10.04 -23.25
N LYS A 50 15.31 -8.83 -23.18
CA LYS A 50 16.49 -8.48 -22.36
C LYS A 50 16.09 -7.56 -21.21
N GLU A 51 16.62 -7.84 -20.02
CA GLU A 51 16.48 -6.93 -18.88
C GLU A 51 17.50 -5.79 -19.02
N ILE A 52 17.01 -4.56 -18.86
CA ILE A 52 17.80 -3.32 -18.88
C ILE A 52 17.65 -2.69 -17.50
N GLU A 53 18.77 -2.36 -16.87
CA GLU A 53 18.78 -1.64 -15.59
C GLU A 53 19.42 -0.26 -15.77
N VAL A 54 18.75 0.76 -15.23
CA VAL A 54 19.26 2.14 -15.17
C VAL A 54 19.20 2.60 -13.71
N LYS A 55 20.30 3.17 -13.22
CA LYS A 55 20.35 3.88 -11.94
C LYS A 55 20.89 5.29 -12.18
N LYS A 56 20.14 6.31 -11.76
CA LYS A 56 20.57 7.73 -11.84
C LYS A 56 20.53 8.31 -10.45
N GLU A 57 21.67 8.84 -9.98
CA GLU A 57 21.79 9.56 -8.72
C GLU A 57 21.75 11.06 -9.03
N GLN A 58 20.79 11.76 -8.44
CA GLN A 58 20.60 13.20 -8.60
C GLN A 58 19.69 13.72 -7.50
N PRO A 59 19.70 15.03 -7.20
CA PRO A 59 18.74 15.62 -6.27
C PRO A 59 17.29 15.41 -6.73
N ILE A 60 16.47 14.84 -5.84
CA ILE A 60 15.03 14.62 -6.07
C ILE A 60 14.27 15.29 -4.90
N PRO A 61 14.00 16.60 -4.99
CA PRO A 61 13.44 17.37 -3.87
C PRO A 61 11.97 17.08 -3.59
N THR A 62 11.22 16.54 -4.58
CA THR A 62 9.78 16.31 -4.45
C THR A 62 9.33 15.02 -5.15
N HIS A 63 8.17 14.51 -4.77
CA HIS A 63 7.52 13.40 -5.46
C HIS A 63 7.20 13.72 -6.92
N GLU A 64 6.90 14.99 -7.24
CA GLU A 64 6.67 15.44 -8.63
C GLU A 64 7.93 15.26 -9.49
N VAL A 65 9.09 15.68 -8.99
CA VAL A 65 10.37 15.45 -9.69
C VAL A 65 10.62 13.96 -9.88
N GLY A 66 10.42 13.16 -8.81
CA GLY A 66 10.60 11.72 -8.88
C GLY A 66 9.67 11.04 -9.89
N MET A 67 8.39 11.42 -9.93
CA MET A 67 7.41 10.85 -10.87
C MET A 67 7.69 11.27 -12.33
N ASN A 68 8.17 12.50 -12.56
CA ASN A 68 8.61 12.94 -13.88
C ASN A 68 9.77 12.08 -14.39
N LEU A 69 10.76 11.78 -13.54
CA LEU A 69 11.86 10.88 -13.91
C LEU A 69 11.37 9.47 -14.26
N VAL A 70 10.36 8.96 -13.55
CA VAL A 70 9.73 7.69 -13.90
C VAL A 70 9.06 7.76 -15.25
N ALA A 71 8.29 8.82 -15.55
CA ALA A 71 7.64 9.00 -16.84
C ALA A 71 8.65 9.15 -17.98
N GLU A 72 9.74 9.89 -17.77
CA GLU A 72 10.85 10.02 -18.73
C GLU A 72 11.48 8.66 -19.03
N LEU A 73 11.82 7.86 -18.03
CA LEU A 73 12.40 6.54 -18.23
C LEU A 73 11.45 5.57 -18.92
N LEU A 74 10.15 5.61 -18.61
CA LEU A 74 9.14 4.78 -19.25
C LEU A 74 9.00 5.09 -20.75
N THR A 75 9.23 6.34 -21.16
CA THR A 75 9.06 6.83 -22.54
C THR A 75 10.38 7.05 -23.28
N ASP A 76 11.51 6.79 -22.65
CA ASP A 76 12.85 6.97 -23.24
C ASP A 76 13.01 6.12 -24.50
N PRO A 77 13.58 6.67 -25.60
CA PRO A 77 13.75 5.94 -26.86
C PRO A 77 14.57 4.65 -26.75
N GLU A 78 15.57 4.63 -25.86
CA GLU A 78 16.51 3.49 -25.73
C GLU A 78 16.00 2.46 -24.73
N VAL A 79 15.60 2.90 -23.54
CA VAL A 79 15.25 2.02 -22.41
C VAL A 79 13.76 1.95 -22.11
N GLY A 80 12.94 2.85 -22.68
CA GLY A 80 11.52 2.94 -22.42
C GLY A 80 10.71 1.81 -23.04
N VAL A 81 9.55 1.54 -22.47
CA VAL A 81 8.63 0.44 -22.84
C VAL A 81 7.25 0.92 -23.30
N ILE A 82 7.03 2.22 -23.30
CA ILE A 82 5.84 2.90 -23.88
C ILE A 82 6.30 4.09 -24.71
N HIS A 83 5.42 4.59 -25.60
CA HIS A 83 5.74 5.75 -26.45
C HIS A 83 5.34 7.07 -25.80
N ASN A 84 4.22 7.07 -25.09
CA ASN A 84 3.67 8.27 -24.46
C ASN A 84 3.11 7.94 -23.07
N PRO A 85 3.08 8.89 -22.12
CA PRO A 85 2.38 8.71 -20.86
C PRO A 85 0.88 8.36 -21.03
N SER A 86 0.26 8.80 -22.14
CA SER A 86 -1.14 8.48 -22.48
C SER A 86 -1.38 7.02 -22.90
N ASP A 87 -0.35 6.21 -23.07
CA ASP A 87 -0.47 4.77 -23.30
C ASP A 87 -0.91 4.05 -22.03
N ILE A 88 -0.60 4.63 -20.85
CA ILE A 88 -1.08 4.16 -19.56
C ILE A 88 -2.58 4.46 -19.45
N LYS A 89 -3.40 3.41 -19.34
CA LYS A 89 -4.86 3.51 -19.26
C LYS A 89 -5.41 3.42 -17.85
N GLY A 90 -4.64 2.87 -16.94
CA GLY A 90 -4.99 2.78 -15.52
C GLY A 90 -3.79 3.01 -14.63
N VAL A 91 -4.03 3.65 -13.49
CA VAL A 91 -3.04 3.82 -12.43
C VAL A 91 -3.62 3.29 -11.12
N GLY A 92 -3.02 2.22 -10.59
CA GLY A 92 -3.36 1.66 -9.29
C GLY A 92 -2.50 2.28 -8.19
N HIS A 93 -3.14 2.84 -7.19
CA HIS A 93 -2.48 3.44 -6.03
C HIS A 93 -2.69 2.58 -4.79
N ARG A 94 -1.62 2.12 -4.16
CA ARG A 94 -1.72 1.58 -2.82
C ARG A 94 -1.98 2.73 -1.85
N VAL A 95 -2.99 2.54 -0.99
CA VAL A 95 -3.31 3.44 0.13
C VAL A 95 -3.39 2.61 1.40
N VAL A 96 -2.65 2.99 2.44
CA VAL A 96 -2.58 2.18 3.66
C VAL A 96 -3.91 2.18 4.39
N HIS A 97 -4.55 3.33 4.60
CA HIS A 97 -5.75 3.41 5.42
C HIS A 97 -6.96 3.90 4.65
N GLY A 98 -7.96 3.04 4.52
CA GLY A 98 -9.25 3.33 3.87
C GLY A 98 -10.43 3.48 4.83
N GLY A 99 -10.18 3.42 6.14
CA GLY A 99 -11.25 3.45 7.15
C GLY A 99 -12.20 2.27 7.01
N GLU A 100 -13.44 2.48 7.37
CA GLU A 100 -14.54 1.51 7.22
C GLU A 100 -15.29 1.70 5.90
N LYS A 101 -15.09 2.84 5.23
CA LYS A 101 -15.83 3.21 4.02
C LYS A 101 -15.38 2.45 2.78
N PHE A 102 -14.07 2.19 2.66
CA PHE A 102 -13.50 1.55 1.49
C PHE A 102 -13.22 0.07 1.73
N VAL A 103 -14.11 -0.78 1.21
CA VAL A 103 -14.08 -2.24 1.35
C VAL A 103 -13.60 -2.95 0.08
N GLN A 104 -13.33 -2.19 -0.99
CA GLN A 104 -12.88 -2.69 -2.29
C GLN A 104 -12.07 -1.62 -3.04
N PRO A 105 -11.35 -1.99 -4.12
CA PRO A 105 -10.70 -1.01 -4.99
C PRO A 105 -11.69 0.02 -5.50
N THR A 106 -11.33 1.31 -5.43
CA THR A 106 -12.26 2.42 -5.68
C THR A 106 -11.62 3.43 -6.65
N VAL A 107 -12.36 3.84 -7.67
CA VAL A 107 -11.94 4.92 -8.58
C VAL A 107 -11.77 6.21 -7.77
N ILE A 108 -10.65 6.89 -7.97
CA ILE A 108 -10.29 8.08 -7.19
C ILE A 108 -11.04 9.28 -7.74
N THR A 109 -12.01 9.76 -6.98
CA THR A 109 -12.73 11.03 -7.15
C THR A 109 -12.30 12.03 -6.08
N ASP A 110 -12.78 13.27 -6.15
CA ASP A 110 -12.51 14.28 -5.13
C ASP A 110 -13.02 13.85 -3.74
N GLU A 111 -14.14 13.12 -3.68
CA GLU A 111 -14.68 12.56 -2.42
C GLU A 111 -13.75 11.48 -1.84
N VAL A 112 -13.13 10.66 -2.69
CA VAL A 112 -12.15 9.65 -2.24
C VAL A 112 -10.90 10.34 -1.71
N VAL A 113 -10.41 11.38 -2.39
CA VAL A 113 -9.26 12.18 -1.93
C VAL A 113 -9.58 12.84 -0.59
N ALA A 114 -10.77 13.44 -0.44
CA ALA A 114 -11.22 14.07 0.80
C ALA A 114 -11.29 13.04 1.96
N GLU A 115 -11.78 11.84 1.70
CA GLU A 115 -11.87 10.78 2.71
C GLU A 115 -10.48 10.27 3.11
N ILE A 116 -9.55 10.04 2.16
CA ILE A 116 -8.17 9.66 2.48
C ILE A 116 -7.50 10.75 3.34
N LYS A 117 -7.77 12.02 3.05
CA LYS A 117 -7.29 13.16 3.85
C LYS A 117 -7.87 13.15 5.25
N ARG A 118 -9.17 12.88 5.41
CA ARG A 118 -9.86 12.78 6.70
C ARG A 118 -9.24 11.68 7.58
N LEU A 119 -8.75 10.62 6.97
CA LEU A 119 -8.13 9.47 7.65
C LEU A 119 -6.64 9.68 8.02
N ILE A 120 -6.04 10.84 7.72
CA ILE A 120 -4.64 11.14 8.10
C ILE A 120 -4.39 10.93 9.60
N PRO A 121 -5.26 11.35 10.55
CA PRO A 121 -5.03 11.09 11.97
C PRO A 121 -4.85 9.62 12.35
N LEU A 122 -5.46 8.69 11.59
CA LEU A 122 -5.32 7.25 11.77
C LEU A 122 -4.09 6.67 11.04
N SER A 123 -3.51 7.39 10.07
CA SER A 123 -2.35 6.96 9.29
C SER A 123 -1.42 8.13 8.95
N PRO A 124 -0.88 8.84 9.96
CA PRO A 124 -0.12 10.09 9.75
C PRO A 124 1.20 9.87 9.01
N LEU A 125 1.77 8.67 9.09
CA LEU A 125 3.04 8.32 8.44
C LEU A 125 2.89 7.90 6.97
N HIS A 126 1.66 7.58 6.51
CA HIS A 126 1.45 6.97 5.19
C HIS A 126 0.49 7.78 4.31
N ASN A 127 -0.72 8.09 4.80
CA ASN A 127 -1.75 8.73 3.96
C ASN A 127 -1.32 10.07 3.33
N PRO A 128 -0.53 10.94 4.00
CA PRO A 128 -0.02 12.16 3.35
C PRO A 128 0.82 11.88 2.10
N GLY A 129 1.77 10.94 2.18
CA GLY A 129 2.60 10.54 1.04
C GLY A 129 1.79 9.89 -0.08
N HIS A 130 0.76 9.11 0.26
CA HIS A 130 -0.15 8.54 -0.72
C HIS A 130 -0.95 9.62 -1.46
N LEU A 131 -1.48 10.62 -0.75
CA LEU A 131 -2.21 11.74 -1.37
C LEU A 131 -1.31 12.54 -2.32
N GLU A 132 -0.06 12.79 -1.92
CA GLU A 132 0.89 13.46 -2.80
C GLU A 132 1.15 12.66 -4.07
N GLY A 133 1.43 11.36 -3.94
CA GLY A 133 1.61 10.46 -5.09
C GLY A 133 0.37 10.40 -6.00
N ILE A 134 -0.84 10.38 -5.44
CA ILE A 134 -2.09 10.42 -6.20
C ILE A 134 -2.19 11.71 -7.02
N ARG A 135 -2.01 12.87 -6.38
CA ARG A 135 -2.10 14.19 -7.05
C ARG A 135 -1.12 14.33 -8.19
N VAL A 136 0.13 13.94 -7.96
CA VAL A 136 1.18 14.02 -8.98
C VAL A 136 0.85 13.07 -10.15
N ALA A 137 0.45 11.84 -9.85
CA ALA A 137 0.10 10.87 -10.90
C ALA A 137 -1.13 11.31 -11.71
N GLN A 138 -2.17 11.88 -11.08
CA GLN A 138 -3.34 12.40 -11.77
C GLN A 138 -2.98 13.55 -12.73
N LYS A 139 -2.00 14.38 -12.37
CA LYS A 139 -1.49 15.46 -13.22
C LYS A 139 -0.74 14.91 -14.46
N LEU A 140 0.15 13.94 -14.25
CA LEU A 140 1.00 13.37 -15.29
C LEU A 140 0.26 12.39 -16.21
N PHE A 141 -0.57 11.53 -15.64
CA PHE A 141 -1.32 10.49 -16.34
C PHE A 141 -2.81 10.83 -16.39
N ASN A 142 -3.13 12.06 -16.77
CA ASN A 142 -4.48 12.64 -16.70
C ASN A 142 -5.51 11.99 -17.63
N LYS A 143 -5.09 11.11 -18.56
CA LYS A 143 -5.97 10.31 -19.41
C LYS A 143 -6.22 8.90 -18.85
N ALA A 144 -5.56 8.53 -17.76
CA ALA A 144 -5.72 7.24 -17.13
C ALA A 144 -6.84 7.26 -16.08
N THR A 145 -7.47 6.12 -15.85
CA THR A 145 -8.34 5.92 -14.68
C THR A 145 -7.48 5.62 -13.47
N HIS A 146 -7.63 6.41 -12.41
CA HIS A 146 -6.91 6.22 -11.15
C HIS A 146 -7.76 5.45 -10.15
N VAL A 147 -7.19 4.40 -9.54
CA VAL A 147 -7.87 3.50 -8.61
C VAL A 147 -7.06 3.38 -7.32
N ALA A 148 -7.70 3.61 -6.18
CA ALA A 148 -7.12 3.35 -4.86
C ALA A 148 -7.40 1.91 -4.43
N VAL A 149 -6.36 1.25 -3.90
CA VAL A 149 -6.42 -0.09 -3.31
C VAL A 149 -5.96 0.02 -1.86
N PHE A 150 -6.85 -0.28 -0.92
CA PHE A 150 -6.64 -0.02 0.50
C PHE A 150 -6.16 -1.26 1.24
N ASP A 151 -5.10 -1.12 2.05
CA ASP A 151 -4.56 -2.22 2.86
C ASP A 151 -5.55 -2.71 3.92
N THR A 152 -6.46 -1.84 4.37
CA THR A 152 -7.50 -2.15 5.37
C THR A 152 -8.74 -2.84 4.78
N ALA A 153 -8.94 -2.80 3.46
CA ALA A 153 -10.18 -3.22 2.83
C ALA A 153 -10.55 -4.70 3.06
N PHE A 154 -9.56 -5.59 2.96
CA PHE A 154 -9.78 -7.03 3.15
C PHE A 154 -10.28 -7.38 4.55
N HIS A 155 -9.89 -6.60 5.55
CA HIS A 155 -10.22 -6.82 6.96
C HIS A 155 -11.59 -6.25 7.37
N GLN A 156 -12.31 -5.58 6.46
CA GLN A 156 -13.61 -4.98 6.79
C GLN A 156 -14.73 -6.03 6.97
N THR A 157 -14.45 -7.30 6.69
CA THR A 157 -15.36 -8.42 6.98
C THR A 157 -15.24 -8.96 8.40
N MET A 158 -14.31 -8.45 9.21
CA MET A 158 -14.18 -8.85 10.62
C MET A 158 -15.46 -8.53 11.42
N PRO A 159 -15.94 -9.45 12.27
CA PRO A 159 -17.08 -9.18 13.14
C PRO A 159 -16.71 -8.21 14.27
N ALA A 160 -17.69 -7.52 14.83
CA ALA A 160 -17.50 -6.52 15.88
C ALA A 160 -16.67 -7.03 17.08
N LYS A 161 -16.88 -8.29 17.48
CA LYS A 161 -16.13 -8.95 18.56
C LYS A 161 -14.62 -9.08 18.27
N ALA A 162 -14.20 -9.03 17.01
CA ALA A 162 -12.79 -9.13 16.63
C ALA A 162 -12.16 -7.74 16.45
N PHE A 163 -12.92 -6.74 15.98
CA PHE A 163 -12.36 -5.43 15.71
C PHE A 163 -12.52 -4.40 16.83
N ARG A 164 -13.46 -4.58 17.77
CA ARG A 164 -13.68 -3.64 18.87
C ARG A 164 -12.71 -3.87 20.01
N TYR A 165 -12.14 -2.78 20.52
CA TYR A 165 -11.35 -2.80 21.75
C TYR A 165 -12.27 -2.75 22.98
N ALA A 166 -11.79 -3.32 24.11
CA ALA A 166 -12.49 -3.27 25.42
C ALA A 166 -12.31 -1.90 26.08
N ILE A 167 -12.76 -0.84 25.41
CA ILE A 167 -12.76 0.54 25.87
C ILE A 167 -14.18 1.10 25.72
N PRO A 168 -14.55 2.26 26.35
CA PRO A 168 -15.86 2.85 26.18
C PRO A 168 -16.25 3.02 24.70
N ASN A 169 -17.46 2.60 24.34
CA ASN A 169 -17.94 2.52 22.96
C ASN A 169 -17.90 3.86 22.21
N GLU A 170 -18.00 4.97 22.94
CA GLU A 170 -17.91 6.32 22.39
C GLU A 170 -16.59 6.60 21.62
N TYR A 171 -15.49 5.95 22.00
CA TYR A 171 -14.22 6.10 21.30
C TYR A 171 -14.26 5.45 19.91
N TYR A 172 -14.95 4.34 19.78
CA TYR A 172 -15.19 3.75 18.46
C TYR A 172 -16.15 4.64 17.64
N GLU A 173 -17.29 5.03 18.21
CA GLU A 173 -18.31 5.80 17.50
C GLU A 173 -17.82 7.17 17.05
N LYS A 174 -17.08 7.86 17.91
CA LYS A 174 -16.63 9.24 17.67
C LYS A 174 -15.34 9.34 16.89
N TYR A 175 -14.39 8.43 17.14
CA TYR A 175 -13.03 8.51 16.61
C TYR A 175 -12.65 7.34 15.71
N GLY A 176 -13.50 6.33 15.57
CA GLY A 176 -13.19 5.14 14.79
C GLY A 176 -12.07 4.28 15.40
N LEU A 177 -11.89 4.30 16.73
CA LEU A 177 -10.85 3.51 17.39
C LEU A 177 -11.26 2.04 17.43
N ARG A 178 -10.68 1.27 16.51
CA ARG A 178 -10.87 -0.18 16.32
C ARG A 178 -9.64 -0.82 15.71
N ALA A 179 -9.58 -2.15 15.74
CA ALA A 179 -8.63 -2.87 14.90
C ALA A 179 -9.07 -2.78 13.43
N TYR A 180 -8.18 -2.29 12.55
CA TYR A 180 -8.39 -2.23 11.11
C TYR A 180 -7.69 -3.36 10.38
N GLY A 181 -6.47 -3.72 10.82
CA GLY A 181 -5.60 -4.63 10.09
C GLY A 181 -4.98 -3.98 8.85
N PHE A 182 -3.87 -4.53 8.41
CA PHE A 182 -3.10 -4.00 7.27
C PHE A 182 -2.59 -5.15 6.42
N HIS A 183 -1.84 -4.86 5.34
CA HIS A 183 -1.41 -5.84 4.34
C HIS A 183 -2.56 -6.61 3.67
N GLY A 184 -3.76 -6.06 3.70
CA GLY A 184 -4.98 -6.73 3.24
C GLY A 184 -4.91 -7.19 1.79
N THR A 185 -4.27 -6.42 0.91
CA THR A 185 -4.03 -6.82 -0.49
C THR A 185 -3.20 -8.09 -0.58
N SER A 186 -2.14 -8.21 0.25
CA SER A 186 -1.30 -9.40 0.33
C SER A 186 -2.08 -10.60 0.87
N HIS A 187 -2.78 -10.43 1.99
CA HIS A 187 -3.58 -11.51 2.60
C HIS A 187 -4.65 -12.03 1.65
N LYS A 188 -5.39 -11.13 0.97
CA LYS A 188 -6.39 -11.49 -0.03
C LYS A 188 -5.79 -12.28 -1.20
N TYR A 189 -4.64 -11.84 -1.70
CA TYR A 189 -3.95 -12.51 -2.80
C TYR A 189 -3.47 -13.90 -2.40
N VAL A 190 -2.80 -14.02 -1.24
CA VAL A 190 -2.28 -15.31 -0.75
C VAL A 190 -3.42 -16.30 -0.47
N ASP A 191 -4.54 -15.85 0.14
CA ASP A 191 -5.73 -16.69 0.32
C ASP A 191 -6.25 -17.22 -1.02
N ALA A 192 -6.39 -16.35 -2.02
CA ALA A 192 -6.86 -16.74 -3.35
C ALA A 192 -5.91 -17.76 -4.02
N GLN A 193 -4.58 -17.55 -3.89
CA GLN A 193 -3.60 -18.49 -4.44
C GLN A 193 -3.61 -19.84 -3.70
N ALA A 194 -3.76 -19.84 -2.38
CA ALA A 194 -3.87 -21.06 -1.58
C ALA A 194 -5.09 -21.88 -2.00
N ARG A 195 -6.27 -21.26 -2.15
CA ARG A 195 -7.49 -21.90 -2.64
C ARG A 195 -7.31 -22.53 -4.02
N LYS A 196 -6.68 -21.79 -4.93
CA LYS A 196 -6.37 -22.26 -6.27
C LYS A 196 -5.40 -23.45 -6.24
N HIS A 197 -4.30 -23.33 -5.48
CA HIS A 197 -3.26 -24.37 -5.38
C HIS A 197 -3.81 -25.69 -4.79
N LEU A 198 -4.64 -25.58 -3.75
CA LEU A 198 -5.26 -26.73 -3.11
C LEU A 198 -6.52 -27.24 -3.85
N ASN A 199 -6.91 -26.57 -4.93
CA ASN A 199 -8.14 -26.85 -5.68
C ASN A 199 -9.37 -26.98 -4.76
N ASN A 200 -9.44 -26.15 -3.72
CA ASN A 200 -10.52 -26.15 -2.75
C ASN A 200 -10.90 -24.72 -2.37
N GLN A 201 -12.11 -24.30 -2.72
CA GLN A 201 -12.62 -22.94 -2.45
C GLN A 201 -13.16 -22.77 -1.03
N HIS A 202 -13.33 -23.85 -0.26
CA HIS A 202 -13.97 -23.84 1.05
C HIS A 202 -12.99 -24.13 2.20
N ILE A 203 -11.74 -23.72 2.07
CA ILE A 203 -10.76 -23.86 3.14
C ILE A 203 -10.87 -22.70 4.16
N LYS A 204 -10.58 -23.01 5.41
CA LYS A 204 -10.19 -22.03 6.43
C LYS A 204 -8.67 -22.00 6.47
N ASN A 205 -8.08 -20.83 6.44
CA ASN A 205 -6.63 -20.71 6.48
C ASN A 205 -6.16 -19.53 7.32
N ILE A 206 -4.87 -19.54 7.65
CA ILE A 206 -4.16 -18.40 8.22
C ILE A 206 -3.13 -17.99 7.19
N THR A 207 -3.24 -16.76 6.71
CA THR A 207 -2.25 -16.17 5.81
C THR A 207 -1.24 -15.37 6.62
N ILE A 208 0.03 -15.42 6.23
CA ILE A 208 1.13 -14.76 6.93
C ILE A 208 1.90 -13.90 5.94
N HIS A 209 1.99 -12.60 6.23
CA HIS A 209 2.80 -11.62 5.49
C HIS A 209 4.05 -11.32 6.29
N LEU A 210 5.23 -11.61 5.74
CA LEU A 210 6.53 -11.37 6.36
C LEU A 210 7.36 -10.45 5.48
N GLY A 211 7.43 -9.18 5.86
CA GLY A 211 8.24 -8.13 5.26
C GLY A 211 8.88 -7.29 6.36
N ASN A 212 9.16 -6.01 6.12
CA ASN A 212 9.53 -5.07 7.19
C ASN A 212 8.41 -4.94 8.23
N GLY A 213 7.13 -4.96 7.78
CA GLY A 213 5.98 -5.23 8.61
C GLY A 213 5.65 -6.72 8.56
N ALA A 214 5.16 -7.29 9.65
CA ALA A 214 4.70 -8.67 9.73
C ALA A 214 3.27 -8.72 10.27
N SER A 215 2.41 -9.53 9.66
CA SER A 215 1.04 -9.74 10.12
C SER A 215 0.49 -11.10 9.74
N MET A 216 -0.53 -11.52 10.48
CA MET A 216 -1.33 -12.71 10.18
C MET A 216 -2.79 -12.32 10.00
N ALA A 217 -3.52 -13.06 9.17
CA ALA A 217 -4.97 -12.93 9.03
C ALA A 217 -5.61 -14.31 9.01
N ALA A 218 -6.67 -14.48 9.79
CA ALA A 218 -7.52 -15.67 9.77
C ALA A 218 -8.63 -15.46 8.74
N VAL A 219 -8.77 -16.42 7.82
CA VAL A 219 -9.74 -16.37 6.72
C VAL A 219 -10.67 -17.57 6.81
N ASN A 220 -11.98 -17.32 6.76
CA ASN A 220 -13.00 -18.35 6.82
C ASN A 220 -13.20 -19.06 5.46
N GLU A 221 -14.06 -20.08 5.45
CA GLU A 221 -14.39 -20.86 4.25
C GLU A 221 -15.02 -20.06 3.11
N LYS A 222 -15.47 -18.84 3.38
CA LYS A 222 -16.04 -17.93 2.36
C LYS A 222 -15.01 -16.94 1.80
N GLY A 223 -13.72 -17.01 2.21
CA GLY A 223 -12.68 -16.07 1.80
C GLY A 223 -12.75 -14.70 2.51
N GLN A 224 -13.40 -14.64 3.66
CA GLN A 224 -13.56 -13.43 4.45
C GLN A 224 -12.58 -13.43 5.61
N CYS A 225 -11.90 -12.32 5.84
CA CYS A 225 -11.10 -12.11 7.02
C CYS A 225 -12.00 -12.07 8.26
N VAL A 226 -11.70 -12.87 9.27
CA VAL A 226 -12.45 -12.93 10.52
C VAL A 226 -11.64 -12.42 11.71
N ASP A 227 -10.30 -12.34 11.57
CA ASP A 227 -9.40 -11.79 12.56
C ASP A 227 -8.04 -11.46 11.92
N THR A 228 -7.28 -10.55 12.53
CA THR A 228 -5.93 -10.19 12.05
C THR A 228 -5.07 -9.72 13.22
N SER A 229 -3.76 -9.85 13.08
CA SER A 229 -2.82 -9.53 14.16
C SER A 229 -2.51 -8.04 14.32
N MET A 230 -2.57 -7.24 13.26
CA MET A 230 -2.40 -5.78 13.35
C MET A 230 -3.72 -5.14 13.79
N GLY A 231 -3.61 -4.11 14.65
CA GLY A 231 -4.75 -3.45 15.27
C GLY A 231 -5.14 -2.12 14.63
N LEU A 232 -5.24 -1.07 15.47
CA LEU A 232 -5.50 0.31 15.03
C LEU A 232 -4.39 0.79 14.09
N THR A 233 -3.15 0.40 14.36
CA THR A 233 -1.96 0.74 13.59
C THR A 233 -1.14 -0.52 13.25
N PRO A 234 -0.17 -0.43 12.32
CA PRO A 234 0.76 -1.51 12.04
C PRO A 234 1.81 -1.78 13.13
N LEU A 235 1.65 -1.22 14.33
CA LEU A 235 2.53 -1.45 15.48
C LEU A 235 2.15 -2.68 16.29
N ASP A 236 0.86 -3.06 16.25
CA ASP A 236 0.31 -4.16 17.02
C ASP A 236 0.59 -5.53 16.37
N GLY A 237 0.40 -6.59 17.15
CA GLY A 237 0.45 -7.98 16.71
C GLY A 237 1.84 -8.62 16.85
N LEU A 238 2.40 -9.08 15.74
CA LEU A 238 3.68 -9.79 15.74
C LEU A 238 4.85 -8.85 16.06
N ILE A 239 5.87 -9.39 16.75
CA ILE A 239 7.16 -8.70 16.88
C ILE A 239 7.82 -8.53 15.49
N MET A 240 8.40 -7.37 15.26
CA MET A 240 9.08 -7.01 14.00
C MET A 240 10.46 -6.43 14.32
N GLY A 241 11.31 -6.23 13.30
CA GLY A 241 12.68 -5.73 13.51
C GLY A 241 12.77 -4.38 14.22
N THR A 242 11.78 -3.50 14.04
CA THR A 242 11.75 -2.14 14.63
C THR A 242 10.45 -1.83 15.37
N ARG A 243 9.62 -2.84 15.67
CA ARG A 243 8.33 -2.68 16.35
C ARG A 243 8.15 -3.81 17.35
N THR A 244 7.69 -3.49 18.54
CA THR A 244 7.51 -4.46 19.61
C THR A 244 6.42 -5.49 19.31
N GLY A 245 5.47 -5.16 18.46
CA GLY A 245 4.22 -5.92 18.36
C GLY A 245 3.37 -5.73 19.63
N GLN A 246 2.59 -6.75 19.97
CA GLN A 246 1.76 -6.74 21.17
C GLN A 246 2.64 -6.64 22.43
N ILE A 247 2.37 -5.65 23.26
CA ILE A 247 3.08 -5.37 24.50
C ILE A 247 2.09 -4.93 25.57
N ASP A 248 2.36 -5.30 26.83
CA ASP A 248 1.60 -4.77 27.95
C ASP A 248 1.78 -3.25 28.05
N ALA A 249 0.67 -2.51 28.03
CA ALA A 249 0.67 -1.06 28.06
C ALA A 249 1.39 -0.47 29.29
N SER A 250 1.47 -1.22 30.40
CA SER A 250 2.18 -0.81 31.62
C SER A 250 3.68 -0.63 31.39
N VAL A 251 4.27 -1.31 30.41
CA VAL A 251 5.70 -1.17 30.04
C VAL A 251 5.97 0.26 29.55
N VAL A 252 5.07 0.84 28.75
CA VAL A 252 5.21 2.23 28.27
C VAL A 252 5.14 3.21 29.44
N SER A 253 4.21 2.98 30.37
CA SER A 253 4.09 3.81 31.59
C SER A 253 5.30 3.66 32.53
N PHE A 254 5.88 2.47 32.62
CA PHE A 254 7.09 2.22 33.41
C PHE A 254 8.29 2.96 32.82
N TRP A 255 8.51 2.90 31.51
CA TRP A 255 9.58 3.63 30.84
C TRP A 255 9.42 5.14 30.98
N GLY A 256 8.23 5.68 30.76
CA GLY A 256 7.97 7.13 30.88
C GLY A 256 8.27 7.69 32.28
N LYS A 257 8.20 6.87 33.34
CA LYS A 257 8.53 7.28 34.71
C LYS A 257 10.03 7.22 35.06
N ASN A 258 10.80 6.40 34.34
CA ASN A 258 12.19 6.09 34.73
C ASN A 258 13.24 6.66 33.77
N TRP A 259 12.83 7.36 32.69
CA TRP A 259 13.72 7.93 31.68
C TRP A 259 13.51 9.45 31.47
N VAL A 260 12.81 10.13 32.39
CA VAL A 260 12.67 11.60 32.44
C VAL A 260 13.53 12.16 33.54
#